data_d14902e9b66ffab92c0e09376867c297
#
_entry.id   d14902e9b66ffab92c0e09376867c297
#
_cell.length_a   1.000
_cell.length_b   1.000
_cell.length_c   1.000
_cell.angle_alpha   90.00
_cell.angle_beta   90.00
_cell.angle_gamma   90.00
#
_symmetry.space_group_name_H-M   'P 1'
#
loop_
_entity.id
_entity.type
_entity.pdbx_description
1 polymer ?
#
loop_
_entity_poly.entity_id
_entity_poly.type
_entity_poly.pdbx_seq_one_letter_code
_entity_poly.pdbx_strand_id
1 'polypeptide(L)'
;MIRPPRVILRTDNGPIRGLMLSIRDKGLLEPIIVRPAEDGFEVVAGMRRFEACKRLGWRRLPAHVVELDDREAFEVSLLENIQRETLNPIEEARAFRNYVEEFGYGGETELARRIGKSQEYVSRRIGLLSLPQRVQDEIMRRRIAPSVAQELTMLTDDDAEEMAEEIGMEGLSLREVRRIIRRRQARERGASDPGFLEGDPEATDRRVRRISRELNIAVASLGGTVVRLGEVAEGLEDEWLVRDSIFVCRDNIREQMDNLTRLRRKIEHAQETNPSRLALIG
;
A
#
# COMPACT_ATOMS: atom_id res chain seq x y z
N MET A 1 -30.70 -22.75 -3.40
CA MET A 1 -30.34 -21.43 -3.94
C MET A 1 -28.96 -21.08 -3.42
N ILE A 2 -28.09 -20.34 -4.18
CA ILE A 2 -26.79 -19.88 -3.66
C ILE A 2 -26.90 -18.39 -3.38
N ARG A 3 -26.50 -17.96 -2.18
CA ARG A 3 -26.51 -16.55 -1.75
C ARG A 3 -25.08 -16.05 -1.46
N PRO A 4 -24.82 -14.72 -1.53
CA PRO A 4 -23.56 -14.15 -1.10
C PRO A 4 -23.32 -14.39 0.40
N PRO A 5 -22.06 -14.22 0.87
CA PRO A 5 -21.73 -14.37 2.29
C PRO A 5 -22.45 -13.33 3.15
N ARG A 6 -22.74 -13.69 4.40
CA ARG A 6 -23.34 -12.79 5.39
C ARG A 6 -22.46 -11.56 5.65
N VAL A 7 -21.14 -11.77 5.72
CA VAL A 7 -20.16 -10.69 5.89
C VAL A 7 -19.35 -10.55 4.62
N ILE A 8 -19.48 -9.39 3.97
CA ILE A 8 -18.72 -9.05 2.77
C ILE A 8 -17.42 -8.36 3.22
N LEU A 9 -16.28 -9.03 3.08
CA LEU A 9 -14.98 -8.52 3.48
C LEU A 9 -14.43 -7.44 2.52
N ARG A 10 -14.89 -7.42 1.28
CA ARG A 10 -14.42 -6.51 0.24
C ARG A 10 -15.56 -5.71 -0.36
N THR A 11 -15.45 -4.39 -0.33
CA THR A 11 -16.46 -3.47 -0.86
C THR A 11 -16.39 -3.32 -2.39
N ASP A 12 -15.20 -3.46 -2.97
CA ASP A 12 -15.00 -3.38 -4.42
C ASP A 12 -14.40 -4.69 -4.98
N ASN A 13 -15.21 -5.42 -5.74
CA ASN A 13 -14.78 -6.62 -6.44
C ASN A 13 -13.97 -6.31 -7.72
N GLY A 14 -13.73 -5.04 -8.05
CA GLY A 14 -13.07 -4.61 -9.28
C GLY A 14 -13.80 -5.03 -10.56
N PRO A 15 -13.26 -4.71 -11.72
CA PRO A 15 -13.90 -5.05 -13.00
C PRO A 15 -13.93 -6.57 -13.20
N ILE A 16 -15.14 -7.13 -13.38
CA ILE A 16 -15.33 -8.57 -13.62
C ILE A 16 -15.53 -8.92 -15.10
N ARG A 17 -15.51 -7.90 -16.00
CA ARG A 17 -15.76 -8.10 -17.42
C ARG A 17 -14.80 -9.10 -18.07
N GLY A 18 -13.49 -8.99 -17.76
CA GLY A 18 -12.48 -9.94 -18.25
C GLY A 18 -12.73 -11.37 -17.75
N LEU A 19 -13.12 -11.52 -16.48
CA LEU A 19 -13.48 -12.81 -15.90
C LEU A 19 -14.75 -13.39 -16.55
N MET A 20 -15.76 -12.57 -16.82
CA MET A 20 -16.97 -12.99 -17.52
C MET A 20 -16.66 -13.51 -18.94
N LEU A 21 -15.78 -12.83 -19.68
CA LEU A 21 -15.35 -13.29 -21.01
C LEU A 21 -14.64 -14.63 -20.92
N SER A 22 -13.69 -14.78 -19.98
CA SER A 22 -13.00 -16.03 -19.75
C SER A 22 -13.94 -17.18 -19.39
N ILE A 23 -14.89 -16.94 -18.49
CA ILE A 23 -15.89 -17.95 -18.09
C ILE A 23 -16.82 -18.31 -19.24
N ARG A 24 -17.22 -17.34 -20.05
CA ARG A 24 -18.04 -17.61 -21.24
C ARG A 24 -17.32 -18.49 -22.26
N ASP A 25 -16.02 -18.25 -22.48
CA ASP A 25 -15.25 -18.93 -23.53
C ASP A 25 -14.70 -20.29 -23.07
N LYS A 26 -14.29 -20.44 -21.82
CA LYS A 26 -13.62 -21.63 -21.28
C LYS A 26 -14.42 -22.38 -20.19
N GLY A 27 -15.56 -21.85 -19.79
CA GLY A 27 -16.30 -22.33 -18.62
C GLY A 27 -15.66 -21.88 -17.30
N LEU A 28 -16.26 -22.30 -16.20
CA LEU A 28 -15.74 -22.09 -14.85
C LEU A 28 -14.71 -23.19 -14.55
N LEU A 29 -13.42 -22.85 -14.65
CA LEU A 29 -12.32 -23.81 -14.46
C LEU A 29 -12.13 -24.21 -12.99
N GLU A 30 -12.34 -23.28 -12.06
CA GLU A 30 -12.26 -23.53 -10.63
C GLU A 30 -13.65 -23.35 -10.01
N PRO A 31 -14.19 -24.35 -9.30
CA PRO A 31 -15.47 -24.22 -8.62
C PRO A 31 -15.41 -23.18 -7.50
N ILE A 32 -16.57 -22.63 -7.14
CA ILE A 32 -16.69 -21.81 -5.92
C ILE A 32 -16.77 -22.73 -4.70
N ILE A 33 -16.48 -22.18 -3.51
CA ILE A 33 -16.67 -22.88 -2.24
C ILE A 33 -17.93 -22.34 -1.60
N VAL A 34 -18.82 -23.25 -1.21
CA VAL A 34 -20.08 -22.92 -0.56
C VAL A 34 -20.27 -23.78 0.70
N ARG A 35 -21.05 -23.28 1.65
CA ARG A 35 -21.51 -24.04 2.82
C ARG A 35 -23.04 -24.20 2.80
N PRO A 36 -23.60 -25.21 3.48
CA PRO A 36 -25.03 -25.29 3.72
C PRO A 36 -25.53 -24.07 4.50
N ALA A 37 -26.73 -23.61 4.17
CA ALA A 37 -27.46 -22.54 4.86
C ALA A 37 -28.93 -22.87 4.87
N GLU A 38 -29.74 -22.25 5.74
CA GLU A 38 -31.16 -22.57 5.96
C GLU A 38 -31.96 -22.74 4.65
N ASP A 39 -31.76 -21.85 3.67
CA ASP A 39 -32.46 -21.86 2.38
C ASP A 39 -31.56 -22.23 1.19
N GLY A 40 -30.56 -23.08 1.39
CA GLY A 40 -29.69 -23.52 0.33
C GLY A 40 -28.19 -23.42 0.67
N PHE A 41 -27.43 -22.62 -0.04
CA PHE A 41 -25.98 -22.53 0.13
C PHE A 41 -25.53 -21.07 0.23
N GLU A 42 -24.48 -20.84 0.99
CA GLU A 42 -23.81 -19.55 1.13
C GLU A 42 -22.40 -19.64 0.55
N VAL A 43 -21.98 -18.62 -0.22
CA VAL A 43 -20.61 -18.56 -0.77
C VAL A 43 -19.62 -18.29 0.34
N VAL A 44 -18.60 -19.13 0.46
CA VAL A 44 -17.46 -18.95 1.38
C VAL A 44 -16.26 -18.36 0.64
N ALA A 45 -15.98 -18.87 -0.57
CA ALA A 45 -14.87 -18.37 -1.40
C ALA A 45 -15.24 -18.38 -2.88
N GLY A 46 -14.61 -17.47 -3.65
CA GLY A 46 -14.89 -17.34 -5.08
C GLY A 46 -16.03 -16.38 -5.43
N MET A 47 -16.28 -15.35 -4.62
CA MET A 47 -17.37 -14.38 -4.81
C MET A 47 -17.33 -13.71 -6.19
N ARG A 48 -16.17 -13.37 -6.73
CA ARG A 48 -16.06 -12.80 -8.08
C ARG A 48 -16.53 -13.77 -9.17
N ARG A 49 -16.21 -15.05 -9.01
CA ARG A 49 -16.66 -16.13 -9.93
C ARG A 49 -18.18 -16.30 -9.85
N PHE A 50 -18.72 -16.32 -8.64
CA PHE A 50 -20.17 -16.36 -8.41
C PHE A 50 -20.88 -15.19 -9.08
N GLU A 51 -20.41 -13.96 -8.88
CA GLU A 51 -21.01 -12.76 -9.46
C GLU A 51 -20.89 -12.75 -11.00
N ALA A 52 -19.75 -13.20 -11.56
CA ALA A 52 -19.57 -13.32 -13.00
C ALA A 52 -20.55 -14.33 -13.61
N CYS A 53 -20.69 -15.51 -13.04
CA CYS A 53 -21.64 -16.53 -13.48
C CYS A 53 -23.09 -16.06 -13.37
N LYS A 54 -23.44 -15.36 -12.28
CA LYS A 54 -24.76 -14.74 -12.08
C LYS A 54 -25.09 -13.73 -13.18
N ARG A 55 -24.14 -12.83 -13.52
CA ARG A 55 -24.31 -11.86 -14.61
C ARG A 55 -24.37 -12.51 -16.00
N LEU A 56 -23.73 -13.68 -16.17
CA LEU A 56 -23.84 -14.49 -17.38
C LEU A 56 -25.16 -15.29 -17.46
N GLY A 57 -26.04 -15.19 -16.45
CA GLY A 57 -27.33 -15.88 -16.41
C GLY A 57 -27.25 -17.38 -16.11
N TRP A 58 -26.16 -17.85 -15.54
CA TRP A 58 -26.00 -19.27 -15.22
C TRP A 58 -26.99 -19.67 -14.11
N ARG A 59 -27.78 -20.71 -14.39
CA ARG A 59 -28.73 -21.28 -13.42
C ARG A 59 -28.09 -22.33 -12.50
N ARG A 60 -26.98 -22.91 -12.91
CA ARG A 60 -26.21 -23.90 -12.16
C ARG A 60 -24.73 -23.58 -12.35
N LEU A 61 -23.95 -23.73 -11.29
CA LEU A 61 -22.50 -23.54 -11.33
C LEU A 61 -21.81 -24.62 -10.48
N PRO A 62 -20.63 -25.09 -10.87
CA PRO A 62 -19.83 -26.02 -10.08
C PRO A 62 -19.46 -25.38 -8.74
N ALA A 63 -19.69 -26.12 -7.64
CA ALA A 63 -19.36 -25.67 -6.30
C ALA A 63 -18.84 -26.85 -5.47
N HIS A 64 -17.83 -26.59 -4.64
CA HIS A 64 -17.46 -27.48 -3.55
C HIS A 64 -18.30 -27.13 -2.32
N VAL A 65 -19.03 -28.10 -1.81
CA VAL A 65 -19.80 -27.96 -0.58
C VAL A 65 -18.90 -28.38 0.58
N VAL A 66 -18.71 -27.48 1.54
CA VAL A 66 -17.92 -27.73 2.75
C VAL A 66 -18.79 -27.39 3.96
N GLU A 67 -18.84 -28.26 4.94
CA GLU A 67 -19.52 -28.00 6.20
C GLU A 67 -18.61 -27.13 7.07
N LEU A 68 -19.03 -25.90 7.28
CA LEU A 68 -18.33 -24.89 8.07
C LEU A 68 -19.33 -24.14 8.93
N ASP A 69 -19.00 -23.90 10.17
CA ASP A 69 -19.73 -22.97 11.01
C ASP A 69 -19.50 -21.50 10.56
N ASP A 70 -20.18 -20.54 11.20
CA ASP A 70 -20.10 -19.13 10.82
C ASP A 70 -18.68 -18.58 11.00
N ARG A 71 -17.99 -18.98 12.05
CA ARG A 71 -16.61 -18.58 12.35
C ARG A 71 -15.62 -19.17 11.34
N GLU A 72 -15.71 -20.47 11.10
CA GLU A 72 -14.85 -21.16 10.13
C GLU A 72 -15.01 -20.60 8.72
N ALA A 73 -16.25 -20.33 8.30
CA ALA A 73 -16.55 -19.73 7.01
C ALA A 73 -15.95 -18.33 6.89
N PHE A 74 -16.02 -17.52 7.95
CA PHE A 74 -15.40 -16.21 8.00
C PHE A 74 -13.86 -16.32 7.92
N GLU A 75 -13.25 -17.22 8.71
CA GLU A 75 -11.80 -17.47 8.72
C GLU A 75 -11.28 -17.88 7.34
N VAL A 76 -11.95 -18.81 6.67
CA VAL A 76 -11.60 -19.25 5.30
C VAL A 76 -11.66 -18.10 4.31
N SER A 77 -12.75 -17.31 4.35
CA SER A 77 -12.91 -16.14 3.48
C SER A 77 -11.85 -15.07 3.74
N LEU A 78 -11.52 -14.83 5.01
CA LEU A 78 -10.50 -13.87 5.41
C LEU A 78 -9.10 -14.32 4.95
N LEU A 79 -8.75 -15.58 5.19
CA LEU A 79 -7.46 -16.16 4.76
C LEU A 79 -7.26 -16.08 3.25
N GLU A 80 -8.29 -16.43 2.47
CA GLU A 80 -8.25 -16.34 1.00
C GLU A 80 -7.95 -14.90 0.55
N ASN A 81 -8.61 -13.91 1.14
CA ASN A 81 -8.42 -12.52 0.80
C ASN A 81 -7.04 -11.98 1.22
N ILE A 82 -6.52 -12.38 2.39
CA ILE A 82 -5.19 -12.00 2.86
C ILE A 82 -4.11 -12.61 1.95
N GLN A 83 -4.23 -13.91 1.64
CA GLN A 83 -3.24 -14.60 0.79
C GLN A 83 -3.16 -14.03 -0.62
N ARG A 84 -4.27 -13.54 -1.14
CA ARG A 84 -4.32 -12.88 -2.45
C ARG A 84 -3.95 -11.40 -2.42
N GLU A 85 -3.63 -10.82 -1.27
CA GLU A 85 -3.38 -9.38 -1.09
C GLU A 85 -4.49 -8.51 -1.68
N THR A 86 -5.74 -8.99 -1.60
CA THR A 86 -6.88 -8.33 -2.23
C THR A 86 -7.56 -7.29 -1.35
N LEU A 87 -7.40 -7.39 -0.03
CA LEU A 87 -7.92 -6.40 0.91
C LEU A 87 -6.99 -5.19 0.99
N ASN A 88 -7.56 -3.99 1.01
CA ASN A 88 -6.81 -2.83 1.43
C ASN A 88 -6.65 -2.82 2.97
N PRO A 89 -5.71 -2.04 3.51
CA PRO A 89 -5.43 -2.04 4.94
C PRO A 89 -6.62 -1.69 5.84
N ILE A 90 -7.56 -0.89 5.38
CA ILE A 90 -8.76 -0.50 6.14
C ILE A 90 -9.83 -1.60 6.06
N GLU A 91 -10.00 -2.25 4.91
CA GLU A 91 -10.88 -3.41 4.78
C GLU A 91 -10.41 -4.56 5.68
N GLU A 92 -9.10 -4.83 5.68
CA GLU A 92 -8.48 -5.83 6.56
C GLU A 92 -8.71 -5.48 8.04
N ALA A 93 -8.51 -4.23 8.43
CA ALA A 93 -8.77 -3.75 9.79
C ALA A 93 -10.23 -3.96 10.21
N ARG A 94 -11.19 -3.63 9.32
CA ARG A 94 -12.62 -3.85 9.56
C ARG A 94 -12.95 -5.34 9.71
N ALA A 95 -12.37 -6.18 8.86
CA ALA A 95 -12.55 -7.62 8.95
C ALA A 95 -12.02 -8.18 10.28
N PHE A 96 -10.84 -7.73 10.73
CA PHE A 96 -10.28 -8.13 12.01
C PHE A 96 -11.14 -7.68 13.18
N ARG A 97 -11.62 -6.44 13.19
CA ARG A 97 -12.52 -5.93 14.22
C ARG A 97 -13.83 -6.72 14.26
N ASN A 98 -14.46 -6.95 13.11
CA ASN A 98 -15.68 -7.72 13.03
C ASN A 98 -15.50 -9.14 13.59
N TYR A 99 -14.36 -9.80 13.30
CA TYR A 99 -14.05 -11.11 13.86
C TYR A 99 -13.97 -11.06 15.39
N VAL A 100 -13.27 -10.09 15.94
CA VAL A 100 -13.09 -9.93 17.39
C VAL A 100 -14.43 -9.63 18.08
N GLU A 101 -15.29 -8.80 17.47
CA GLU A 101 -16.60 -8.43 18.01
C GLU A 101 -17.61 -9.58 17.91
N GLU A 102 -17.66 -10.31 16.81
CA GLU A 102 -18.66 -11.33 16.55
C GLU A 102 -18.31 -12.69 17.20
N PHE A 103 -17.03 -13.07 17.16
CA PHE A 103 -16.57 -14.36 17.66
C PHE A 103 -15.78 -14.30 18.97
N GLY A 104 -15.58 -13.16 19.52
CA GLY A 104 -15.23 -12.63 20.83
C GLY A 104 -14.25 -13.36 21.74
N TYR A 105 -14.24 -14.66 21.79
CA TYR A 105 -13.41 -15.41 22.73
C TYR A 105 -11.99 -15.60 22.19
N GLY A 106 -11.00 -15.06 22.92
CA GLY A 106 -9.59 -15.07 22.49
C GLY A 106 -9.13 -13.85 21.71
N GLY A 107 -10.08 -13.03 21.24
CA GLY A 107 -9.84 -11.71 20.63
C GLY A 107 -8.80 -11.72 19.52
N GLU A 108 -7.96 -10.68 19.51
CA GLU A 108 -6.88 -10.47 18.53
C GLU A 108 -5.84 -11.59 18.52
N THR A 109 -5.55 -12.21 19.67
CA THR A 109 -4.56 -13.28 19.79
C THR A 109 -5.01 -14.54 19.07
N GLU A 110 -6.27 -14.92 19.23
CA GLU A 110 -6.81 -16.10 18.55
C GLU A 110 -6.91 -15.86 17.03
N LEU A 111 -7.38 -14.69 16.63
CA LEU A 111 -7.39 -14.30 15.21
C LEU A 111 -5.98 -14.39 14.61
N ALA A 112 -4.99 -13.78 15.28
CA ALA A 112 -3.60 -13.77 14.82
C ALA A 112 -3.06 -15.20 14.59
N ARG A 113 -3.34 -16.10 15.54
CA ARG A 113 -2.96 -17.51 15.45
C ARG A 113 -3.61 -18.20 14.25
N ARG A 114 -4.91 -17.95 14.01
CA ARG A 114 -5.68 -18.54 12.92
C ARG A 114 -5.20 -18.08 11.54
N ILE A 115 -4.89 -16.80 11.38
CA ILE A 115 -4.43 -16.24 10.10
C ILE A 115 -2.91 -16.31 9.89
N GLY A 116 -2.16 -16.87 10.86
CA GLY A 116 -0.70 -17.00 10.75
C GLY A 116 0.04 -15.66 10.82
N LYS A 117 -0.49 -14.68 11.58
CA LYS A 117 0.13 -13.37 11.81
C LYS A 117 0.46 -13.19 13.29
N SER A 118 1.23 -12.16 13.64
CA SER A 118 1.43 -11.78 15.04
C SER A 118 0.22 -11.03 15.60
N GLN A 119 -0.01 -11.12 16.92
CA GLN A 119 -1.02 -10.32 17.59
C GLN A 119 -0.80 -8.82 17.36
N GLU A 120 0.46 -8.39 17.41
CA GLU A 120 0.83 -7.00 17.17
C GLU A 120 0.43 -6.53 15.76
N TYR A 121 0.52 -7.39 14.75
CA TYR A 121 0.04 -7.08 13.40
C TYR A 121 -1.46 -6.83 13.40
N VAL A 122 -2.24 -7.71 14.04
CA VAL A 122 -3.70 -7.59 14.12
C VAL A 122 -4.10 -6.32 14.87
N SER A 123 -3.51 -6.09 16.04
CA SER A 123 -3.80 -4.91 16.87
C SER A 123 -3.47 -3.60 16.15
N ARG A 124 -2.28 -3.52 15.53
CA ARG A 124 -1.90 -2.35 14.73
C ARG A 124 -2.84 -2.12 13.55
N ARG A 125 -3.30 -3.20 12.92
CA ARG A 125 -4.22 -3.09 11.80
C ARG A 125 -5.58 -2.55 12.26
N ILE A 126 -6.14 -3.09 13.35
CA ILE A 126 -7.38 -2.61 13.95
C ILE A 126 -7.25 -1.14 14.39
N GLY A 127 -6.09 -0.77 14.95
CA GLY A 127 -5.80 0.60 15.37
C GLY A 127 -5.95 1.65 14.26
N LEU A 128 -5.80 1.29 12.99
CA LEU A 128 -6.04 2.23 11.88
C LEU A 128 -7.49 2.73 11.80
N LEU A 129 -8.44 2.02 12.38
CA LEU A 129 -9.85 2.41 12.41
C LEU A 129 -10.16 3.52 13.42
N SER A 130 -9.25 3.84 14.34
CA SER A 130 -9.37 5.01 15.22
C SER A 130 -9.03 6.33 14.51
N LEU A 131 -8.40 6.27 13.34
CA LEU A 131 -8.06 7.47 12.57
C LEU A 131 -9.31 8.11 11.94
N PRO A 132 -9.31 9.44 11.75
CA PRO A 132 -10.37 10.13 11.03
C PRO A 132 -10.65 9.54 9.64
N GLN A 133 -11.89 9.64 9.18
CA GLN A 133 -12.30 9.04 7.90
C GLN A 133 -11.45 9.55 6.72
N ARG A 134 -11.06 10.82 6.72
CA ARG A 134 -10.18 11.40 5.69
C ARG A 134 -8.85 10.67 5.60
N VAL A 135 -8.23 10.39 6.76
CA VAL A 135 -6.96 9.66 6.84
C VAL A 135 -7.13 8.21 6.37
N GLN A 136 -8.24 7.55 6.78
CA GLN A 136 -8.57 6.21 6.28
C GLN A 136 -8.72 6.18 4.76
N ASP A 137 -9.33 7.20 4.16
CA ASP A 137 -9.49 7.32 2.71
C ASP A 137 -8.12 7.46 2.00
N GLU A 138 -7.17 8.21 2.56
CA GLU A 138 -5.82 8.34 2.00
C GLU A 138 -5.03 7.01 2.08
N ILE A 139 -5.24 6.22 3.15
CA ILE A 139 -4.69 4.87 3.26
C ILE A 139 -5.30 3.95 2.18
N MET A 140 -6.63 4.01 1.98
CA MET A 140 -7.32 3.23 0.96
C MET A 140 -6.83 3.58 -0.46
N ARG A 141 -6.54 4.84 -0.72
CA ARG A 141 -5.97 5.33 -1.98
C ARG A 141 -4.48 5.04 -2.14
N ARG A 142 -3.86 4.38 -1.16
CA ARG A 142 -2.42 4.08 -1.11
C ARG A 142 -1.51 5.31 -1.13
N ARG A 143 -2.00 6.47 -0.71
CA ARG A 143 -1.19 7.68 -0.58
C ARG A 143 -0.42 7.72 0.73
N ILE A 144 -0.97 7.08 1.78
CA ILE A 144 -0.30 6.92 3.08
C ILE A 144 -0.09 5.44 3.33
N ALA A 145 1.17 5.07 3.59
CA ALA A 145 1.50 3.69 3.95
C ALA A 145 0.95 3.35 5.35
N PRO A 146 0.43 2.13 5.57
CA PRO A 146 -0.12 1.72 6.88
C PRO A 146 0.85 1.91 8.06
N SER A 147 2.16 1.70 7.82
CA SER A 147 3.20 1.91 8.83
C SER A 147 3.38 3.39 9.22
N VAL A 148 3.12 4.30 8.29
CA VAL A 148 3.15 5.75 8.56
C VAL A 148 1.87 6.16 9.27
N ALA A 149 0.70 5.69 8.79
CA ALA A 149 -0.59 5.94 9.40
C ALA A 149 -0.66 5.47 10.87
N GLN A 150 0.06 4.40 11.21
CA GLN A 150 0.14 3.92 12.59
C GLN A 150 0.71 4.96 13.56
N GLU A 151 1.63 5.82 13.12
CA GLU A 151 2.16 6.89 13.97
C GLU A 151 1.12 7.99 14.23
N LEU A 152 0.16 8.16 13.31
CA LEU A 152 -0.91 9.16 13.42
C LEU A 152 -1.96 8.79 14.48
N THR A 153 -2.07 7.52 14.86
CA THR A 153 -3.02 7.07 15.89
C THR A 153 -2.72 7.62 17.29
N MET A 154 -1.55 8.24 17.48
CA MET A 154 -1.15 8.89 18.73
C MET A 154 -1.50 10.39 18.78
N LEU A 155 -2.04 10.93 17.71
CA LEU A 155 -2.39 12.34 17.55
C LEU A 155 -3.89 12.55 17.83
N THR A 156 -4.28 13.80 18.04
CA THR A 156 -5.68 14.20 17.99
C THR A 156 -6.21 14.06 16.56
N ASP A 157 -7.52 14.01 16.38
CA ASP A 157 -8.12 13.86 15.05
C ASP A 157 -7.70 15.00 14.11
N ASP A 158 -7.70 16.25 14.58
CA ASP A 158 -7.31 17.42 13.80
C ASP A 158 -5.82 17.35 13.38
N ASP A 159 -4.94 17.01 14.35
CA ASP A 159 -3.50 16.88 14.06
C ASP A 159 -3.20 15.70 13.11
N ALA A 160 -3.97 14.63 13.21
CA ALA A 160 -3.83 13.49 12.32
C ALA A 160 -4.24 13.82 10.88
N GLU A 161 -5.32 14.60 10.70
CA GLU A 161 -5.73 15.09 9.38
C GLU A 161 -4.70 16.05 8.78
N GLU A 162 -4.21 17.03 9.56
CA GLU A 162 -3.18 17.97 9.11
C GLU A 162 -1.90 17.24 8.71
N MET A 163 -1.43 16.30 9.54
CA MET A 163 -0.24 15.50 9.23
C MET A 163 -0.44 14.61 8.01
N ALA A 164 -1.63 14.07 7.79
CA ALA A 164 -1.95 13.27 6.62
C ALA A 164 -1.87 14.11 5.32
N GLU A 165 -2.29 15.37 5.37
CA GLU A 165 -2.15 16.31 4.25
C GLU A 165 -0.67 16.62 3.97
N GLU A 166 0.13 16.92 5.01
CA GLU A 166 1.58 17.13 4.88
C GLU A 166 2.28 15.90 4.25
N ILE A 167 1.95 14.69 4.72
CA ILE A 167 2.49 13.44 4.16
C ILE A 167 2.13 13.30 2.67
N GLY A 168 0.88 13.61 2.31
CA GLY A 168 0.41 13.52 0.93
C GLY A 168 1.07 14.53 -0.01
N MET A 169 1.37 15.74 0.47
CA MET A 169 2.01 16.80 -0.32
C MET A 169 3.52 16.62 -0.44
N GLU A 170 4.19 16.25 0.64
CA GLU A 170 5.66 16.23 0.73
C GLU A 170 6.28 14.84 0.58
N GLY A 171 5.47 13.78 0.59
CA GLY A 171 5.97 12.41 0.48
C GLY A 171 6.82 11.98 1.69
N LEU A 172 6.45 12.41 2.91
CA LEU A 172 7.26 12.23 4.12
C LEU A 172 7.48 10.75 4.44
N SER A 173 8.71 10.41 4.75
CA SER A 173 9.08 9.07 5.22
C SER A 173 8.62 8.84 6.67
N LEU A 174 8.49 7.56 7.06
CA LEU A 174 8.18 7.17 8.44
C LEU A 174 9.09 7.84 9.49
N ARG A 175 10.38 8.02 9.17
CA ARG A 175 11.35 8.66 10.07
C ARG A 175 11.08 10.16 10.23
N GLU A 176 10.68 10.83 9.16
CA GLU A 176 10.34 12.25 9.17
C GLU A 176 9.06 12.49 9.94
N VAL A 177 8.02 11.70 9.69
CA VAL A 177 6.75 11.76 10.43
C VAL A 177 6.98 11.55 11.93
N ARG A 178 7.73 10.52 12.35
CA ARG A 178 8.10 10.31 13.76
C ARG A 178 8.84 11.50 14.37
N ARG A 179 9.73 12.13 13.61
CA ARG A 179 10.48 13.29 14.07
C ARG A 179 9.54 14.50 14.29
N ILE A 180 8.63 14.75 13.34
CA ILE A 180 7.68 15.85 13.44
C ILE A 180 6.75 15.65 14.65
N ILE A 181 6.16 14.45 14.79
CA ILE A 181 5.28 14.11 15.92
C ILE A 181 6.00 14.32 17.26
N ARG A 182 7.22 13.83 17.41
CA ARG A 182 8.01 14.04 18.64
C ARG A 182 8.24 15.50 18.95
N ARG A 183 8.51 16.31 17.92
CA ARG A 183 8.70 17.77 18.09
C ARG A 183 7.41 18.47 18.51
N ARG A 184 6.25 18.14 17.92
CA ARG A 184 4.95 18.69 18.32
C ARG A 184 4.66 18.34 19.77
N GLN A 185 4.79 17.08 20.17
CA GLN A 185 4.58 16.62 21.55
C GLN A 185 5.55 17.24 22.57
N ALA A 186 6.81 17.47 22.21
CA ALA A 186 7.78 18.14 23.07
C ALA A 186 7.39 19.60 23.31
N ARG A 187 6.90 20.32 22.30
CA ARG A 187 6.41 21.70 22.43
C ARG A 187 5.18 21.79 23.33
N GLU A 188 4.23 20.87 23.20
CA GLU A 188 3.03 20.81 24.04
C GLU A 188 3.37 20.56 25.53
N ARG A 189 4.41 19.77 25.81
CA ARG A 189 4.89 19.48 27.17
C ARG A 189 5.76 20.58 27.76
N GLY A 190 5.96 21.70 27.05
CA GLY A 190 6.83 22.79 27.52
C GLY A 190 8.31 22.39 27.63
N ALA A 191 8.70 21.25 27.09
CA ALA A 191 10.07 20.83 27.02
C ALA A 191 10.78 21.63 25.91
N SER A 192 11.85 22.33 26.27
CA SER A 192 12.79 22.88 25.28
C SER A 192 13.21 21.73 24.35
N ASP A 193 13.04 21.93 23.04
CA ASP A 193 13.40 20.91 22.04
C ASP A 193 14.87 20.49 22.24
N PRO A 194 15.18 19.28 22.69
CA PRO A 194 16.57 18.87 22.91
C PRO A 194 17.35 18.64 21.62
N GLY A 195 16.78 18.97 20.47
CA GLY A 195 17.32 18.64 19.15
C GLY A 195 17.46 19.79 18.16
N PHE A 196 17.18 21.02 18.55
CA PHE A 196 17.48 22.17 17.70
C PHE A 196 18.71 22.91 18.23
N LEU A 197 19.86 22.29 18.07
CA LEU A 197 21.06 23.05 17.81
C LEU A 197 20.99 23.44 16.32
N GLU A 198 20.49 24.65 16.05
CA GLU A 198 20.83 25.36 14.82
C GLU A 198 22.36 25.25 14.68
N GLY A 199 22.78 24.50 13.68
CA GLY A 199 24.18 24.51 13.26
C GLY A 199 25.07 23.42 13.86
N ASP A 200 24.60 22.14 13.95
CA ASP A 200 25.58 21.05 13.91
C ASP A 200 26.08 20.90 12.46
N PRO A 201 27.25 21.46 12.11
CA PRO A 201 27.81 21.38 10.76
C PRO A 201 28.01 19.93 10.33
N GLU A 202 28.28 19.02 11.28
CA GLU A 202 28.47 17.60 11.00
C GLU A 202 27.16 16.86 10.68
N ALA A 203 26.02 17.26 11.29
CA ALA A 203 24.72 16.65 10.98
C ALA A 203 24.24 17.08 9.60
N THR A 204 24.46 18.36 9.23
CA THR A 204 24.17 18.89 7.89
C THR A 204 25.07 18.23 6.85
N ASP A 205 26.35 18.09 7.10
CA ASP A 205 27.30 17.45 6.21
C ASP A 205 26.99 15.96 6.01
N ARG A 206 26.63 15.22 7.08
CA ARG A 206 26.15 13.83 7.01
C ARG A 206 24.89 13.70 6.17
N ARG A 207 23.93 14.63 6.29
CA ARG A 207 22.67 14.63 5.51
C ARG A 207 22.95 14.88 4.03
N VAL A 208 23.79 15.82 3.71
CA VAL A 208 24.15 16.16 2.32
C VAL A 208 24.97 15.04 1.67
N ARG A 209 25.94 14.45 2.37
CA ARG A 209 26.68 13.26 1.89
C ARG A 209 25.74 12.08 1.62
N ARG A 210 24.69 11.93 2.42
CA ARG A 210 23.68 10.89 2.21
C ARG A 210 22.85 11.16 0.96
N ILE A 211 22.36 12.41 0.78
CA ILE A 211 21.61 12.82 -0.42
C ILE A 211 22.46 12.65 -1.67
N SER A 212 23.71 13.08 -1.64
CA SER A 212 24.66 12.91 -2.77
C SER A 212 24.89 11.43 -3.11
N ARG A 213 24.95 10.55 -2.10
CA ARG A 213 25.07 9.10 -2.32
C ARG A 213 23.81 8.52 -2.94
N GLU A 214 22.64 8.89 -2.46
CA GLU A 214 21.35 8.42 -3.00
C GLU A 214 21.15 8.90 -4.45
N LEU A 215 21.54 10.16 -4.76
CA LEU A 215 21.53 10.69 -6.12
C LEU A 215 22.50 9.93 -7.03
N ASN A 216 23.70 9.57 -6.56
CA ASN A 216 24.64 8.78 -7.33
C ASN A 216 24.10 7.38 -7.67
N ILE A 217 23.45 6.72 -6.71
CA ILE A 217 22.81 5.40 -6.91
C ILE A 217 21.67 5.54 -7.95
N ALA A 218 20.85 6.57 -7.85
CA ALA A 218 19.75 6.81 -8.78
C ALA A 218 20.26 7.07 -10.21
N VAL A 219 21.28 7.93 -10.37
CA VAL A 219 21.90 8.21 -11.67
C VAL A 219 22.55 6.97 -12.26
N ALA A 220 23.24 6.16 -11.46
CA ALA A 220 23.85 4.91 -11.93
C ALA A 220 22.79 3.88 -12.38
N SER A 221 21.69 3.76 -11.63
CA SER A 221 20.59 2.88 -11.99
C SER A 221 19.89 3.29 -13.29
N LEU A 222 19.65 4.58 -13.47
CA LEU A 222 19.10 5.14 -14.70
C LEU A 222 20.05 4.94 -15.88
N GLY A 223 21.37 5.10 -15.66
CA GLY A 223 22.40 4.82 -16.66
C GLY A 223 22.37 3.40 -17.17
N GLY A 224 22.27 2.43 -16.26
CA GLY A 224 22.08 1.01 -16.63
C GLY A 224 20.79 0.75 -17.42
N THR A 225 19.73 1.48 -17.13
CA THR A 225 18.46 1.38 -17.88
C THR A 225 18.58 1.95 -19.29
N VAL A 226 19.27 3.08 -19.44
CA VAL A 226 19.56 3.70 -20.76
C VAL A 226 20.35 2.75 -21.66
N VAL A 227 21.37 2.05 -21.12
CA VAL A 227 22.15 1.08 -21.86
C VAL A 227 21.28 -0.09 -22.33
N ARG A 228 20.49 -0.68 -21.42
CA ARG A 228 19.58 -1.80 -21.77
C ARG A 228 18.54 -1.40 -22.81
N LEU A 229 17.98 -0.20 -22.74
CA LEU A 229 17.05 0.31 -23.75
C LEU A 229 17.75 0.47 -25.11
N GLY A 230 19.03 0.86 -25.13
CA GLY A 230 19.82 0.89 -26.35
C GLY A 230 20.00 -0.52 -26.98
N GLU A 231 20.39 -1.48 -26.18
CA GLU A 231 20.56 -2.89 -26.62
C GLU A 231 19.24 -3.49 -27.16
N VAL A 232 18.12 -3.22 -26.49
CA VAL A 232 16.78 -3.66 -26.96
C VAL A 232 16.42 -2.98 -28.27
N ALA A 233 16.68 -1.68 -28.43
CA ALA A 233 16.39 -0.94 -29.66
C ALA A 233 17.24 -1.43 -30.86
N GLU A 234 18.50 -1.82 -30.62
CA GLU A 234 19.39 -2.38 -31.64
C GLU A 234 18.95 -3.76 -32.09
N GLY A 235 18.30 -4.54 -31.22
CA GLY A 235 17.75 -5.88 -31.56
C GLY A 235 16.45 -5.86 -32.37
N LEU A 236 15.82 -4.69 -32.57
CA LEU A 236 14.54 -4.52 -33.30
C LEU A 236 14.82 -4.03 -34.72
N GLU A 237 15.27 -4.91 -35.63
CA GLU A 237 15.64 -4.53 -37.01
C GLU A 237 14.42 -4.13 -37.87
N ASP A 238 13.28 -4.84 -37.70
CA ASP A 238 12.10 -4.66 -38.57
C ASP A 238 10.97 -3.80 -37.97
N GLU A 239 11.01 -3.45 -36.69
CA GLU A 239 9.95 -2.72 -35.98
C GLU A 239 10.32 -1.25 -35.71
N TRP A 240 10.47 -0.48 -36.77
CA TRP A 240 10.94 0.92 -36.69
C TRP A 240 10.13 1.80 -35.74
N LEU A 241 8.81 1.60 -35.60
CA LEU A 241 7.91 2.41 -34.76
C LEU A 241 8.17 2.13 -33.27
N VAL A 242 8.41 0.87 -32.90
CA VAL A 242 8.74 0.46 -31.52
C VAL A 242 10.14 0.94 -31.17
N ARG A 243 11.08 0.81 -32.09
CA ARG A 243 12.47 1.28 -31.94
C ARG A 243 12.53 2.78 -31.71
N ASP A 244 11.78 3.57 -32.50
CA ASP A 244 11.71 5.03 -32.36
C ASP A 244 11.12 5.42 -30.98
N SER A 245 10.07 4.77 -30.54
CA SER A 245 9.47 4.96 -29.20
C SER A 245 10.46 4.66 -28.07
N ILE A 246 11.28 3.62 -28.20
CA ILE A 246 12.33 3.28 -27.22
C ILE A 246 13.44 4.35 -27.22
N PHE A 247 13.83 4.90 -28.37
CA PHE A 247 14.80 5.98 -28.43
C PHE A 247 14.26 7.25 -27.77
N VAL A 248 13.01 7.62 -27.96
CA VAL A 248 12.37 8.75 -27.28
C VAL A 248 12.37 8.55 -25.76
N CYS A 249 11.99 7.37 -25.27
CA CYS A 249 12.05 7.02 -23.85
C CYS A 249 13.46 7.11 -23.30
N ARG A 250 14.46 6.59 -24.01
CA ARG A 250 15.87 6.63 -23.65
C ARG A 250 16.38 8.07 -23.53
N ASP A 251 16.03 8.91 -24.47
CA ASP A 251 16.49 10.31 -24.49
C ASP A 251 15.82 11.12 -23.37
N ASN A 252 14.55 10.89 -23.05
CA ASN A 252 13.89 11.44 -21.87
C ASN A 252 14.58 11.04 -20.56
N ILE A 253 14.97 9.76 -20.42
CA ILE A 253 15.71 9.30 -19.24
C ILE A 253 17.08 9.97 -19.15
N ARG A 254 17.78 10.15 -20.26
CA ARG A 254 19.05 10.88 -20.30
C ARG A 254 18.90 12.33 -19.83
N GLU A 255 17.88 13.02 -20.29
CA GLU A 255 17.60 14.40 -19.86
C GLU A 255 17.36 14.47 -18.33
N GLN A 256 16.59 13.52 -17.76
CA GLN A 256 16.40 13.46 -16.32
C GLN A 256 17.70 13.15 -15.56
N MET A 257 18.55 12.29 -16.10
CA MET A 257 19.88 12.01 -15.53
C MET A 257 20.77 13.27 -15.51
N ASP A 258 20.74 14.05 -16.59
CA ASP A 258 21.50 15.31 -16.65
C ASP A 258 20.98 16.33 -15.63
N ASN A 259 19.67 16.41 -15.45
CA ASN A 259 19.04 17.27 -14.44
C ASN A 259 19.45 16.86 -13.02
N LEU A 260 19.41 15.56 -12.70
CA LEU A 260 19.87 15.04 -11.40
C LEU A 260 21.38 15.28 -11.18
N THR A 261 22.19 15.15 -12.22
CA THR A 261 23.63 15.41 -12.17
C THR A 261 23.91 16.89 -11.94
N ARG A 262 23.15 17.79 -12.58
CA ARG A 262 23.24 19.24 -12.32
C ARG A 262 22.82 19.61 -10.90
N LEU A 263 21.73 18.99 -10.39
CA LEU A 263 21.29 19.19 -9.02
C LEU A 263 22.36 18.74 -8.02
N ARG A 264 22.95 17.58 -8.23
CA ARG A 264 24.06 17.07 -7.42
C ARG A 264 25.21 18.07 -7.36
N ARG A 265 25.69 18.57 -8.52
CA ARG A 265 26.78 19.54 -8.58
C ARG A 265 26.44 20.85 -7.83
N LYS A 266 25.18 21.30 -7.91
CA LYS A 266 24.72 22.47 -7.13
C LYS A 266 24.78 22.22 -5.63
N ILE A 267 24.40 21.02 -5.17
CA ILE A 267 24.47 20.64 -3.75
C ILE A 267 25.94 20.56 -3.29
N GLU A 268 26.81 19.93 -4.07
CA GLU A 268 28.25 19.82 -3.78
C GLU A 268 28.92 21.22 -3.73
N HIS A 269 28.62 22.08 -4.68
CA HIS A 269 29.16 23.45 -4.72
C HIS A 269 28.62 24.34 -3.58
N ALA A 270 27.35 24.14 -3.17
CA ALA A 270 26.78 24.83 -2.02
C ALA A 270 27.46 24.43 -0.70
N GLN A 271 27.96 23.17 -0.60
CA GLN A 271 28.75 22.72 0.55
C GLN A 271 30.13 23.42 0.64
N GLU A 272 30.79 23.57 -0.51
CA GLU A 272 32.14 24.20 -0.56
C GLU A 272 32.11 25.70 -0.29
N THR A 273 31.01 26.39 -0.69
CA THR A 273 30.94 27.85 -0.65
C THR A 273 30.27 28.44 0.59
N ASN A 274 29.32 27.76 1.22
CA ASN A 274 28.66 28.25 2.44
C ASN A 274 27.85 27.20 3.18
N PRO A 275 28.40 26.49 4.19
CA PRO A 275 27.69 25.47 4.94
C PRO A 275 26.46 26.00 5.72
N SER A 276 26.40 27.30 6.00
CA SER A 276 25.26 27.92 6.77
C SER A 276 24.04 28.25 5.90
N ARG A 277 24.14 28.25 4.57
CA ARG A 277 23.00 28.55 3.67
C ARG A 277 22.11 27.37 3.33
N LEU A 278 22.54 26.15 3.58
CA LEU A 278 21.75 24.93 3.34
C LEU A 278 20.56 24.75 4.32
N ALA A 279 20.54 25.51 5.41
CA ALA A 279 19.42 25.54 6.35
C ALA A 279 18.16 26.27 5.80
N LEU A 280 18.27 26.95 4.65
CA LEU A 280 17.19 27.77 4.05
C LEU A 280 16.52 27.10 2.81
N ILE A 281 16.93 25.89 2.43
CA ILE A 281 16.36 25.14 1.29
C ILE A 281 15.72 23.84 1.80
N GLY A 282 14.94 23.93 2.89
CA GLY A 282 14.19 22.81 3.46
C GLY A 282 12.79 23.21 3.78
#